data_743ea560a05eca88518484588e6826f1
#
_entry.id   743ea560a05eca88518484588e6826f1
#
_cell.length_a   1.000
_cell.length_b   1.000
_cell.length_c   1.000
_cell.angle_alpha   90.00
_cell.angle_beta   90.00
_cell.angle_gamma   90.00
#
_symmetry.space_group_name_H-M   'P 1'
#
loop_
_entity.id
_entity.type
_entity.pdbx_description
1 polymer ?
#
loop_
_entity_poly.entity_id
_entity_poly.type
_entity_poly.pdbx_seq_one_letter_code
_entity_poly.pdbx_strand_id
1 'polypeptide(L)'
;MNTNPLSDVTPIFFLQTFILELMHASEQQGQKHCEQLIEHIAKTAGCFFEETYRENTHNSEQLDIESYIELILGLKNNIGGKFSLASSSQDCITVTNSCCPFGDRVTNFPELCRMTSSVFGGIAARNFGYAKVEIKQSIARHNGQCEVCIYTHPNAAKGHAGMEYTDTTPVKEIDDINALHSRIEASMHQLWHKQSRPISKKHQPPVIIAKSPMMQKILQSIEVIAPTLATVLIQGQTGVGKELIARAIHAMSDRCQKPFIPINCGAIPESLIESALFGHEKGAFTGAIEVHQGYFERAEGGTLFLDEVDTLSPAAQTRLLRVIQEGELERVGGKQTLPVDLRIISATNQNLEDRVQQGLFRNDLYYRINVVRLNIPSLAERPEDLPYLVQLIIQRLNKKYNRAVESVSREVMQKIRAYSWPGNVRELENILERSLLFTNGKEMAELDLELTAKPKSADEWKGIKEHTLAKIEQSFLETALKQHQGNIKKIAENMGMTTRAVYGKLKKYGMKLTDYRETK
;
A
#
# COMPACT_ATOMS: atom_id res chain seq x y z
N MET A 1 36.68 7.68 6.33
CA MET A 1 35.61 6.98 7.06
C MET A 1 34.34 7.78 6.84
N ASN A 2 33.55 7.43 5.83
CA ASN A 2 32.30 8.10 5.52
C ASN A 2 31.19 7.48 6.39
N THR A 3 30.87 8.09 7.50
CA THR A 3 29.67 7.79 8.25
C THR A 3 28.50 8.48 7.54
N ASN A 4 27.66 7.68 6.89
CA ASN A 4 26.40 8.14 6.34
C ASN A 4 25.51 8.64 7.51
N PRO A 5 25.18 9.94 7.61
CA PRO A 5 24.40 10.48 8.72
C PRO A 5 22.95 9.95 8.77
N LEU A 6 22.51 9.20 7.75
CA LEU A 6 21.21 8.56 7.69
C LEU A 6 21.27 7.04 7.90
N SER A 7 22.41 6.48 8.32
CA SER A 7 22.53 5.06 8.66
C SER A 7 21.57 4.64 9.78
N ASP A 8 21.10 5.58 10.58
CA ASP A 8 20.27 5.35 11.76
C ASP A 8 18.75 5.44 11.47
N VAL A 9 18.35 6.00 10.32
CA VAL A 9 16.94 6.04 9.90
C VAL A 9 16.61 4.81 9.06
N THR A 10 16.60 3.66 9.69
CA THR A 10 16.10 2.44 9.06
C THR A 10 14.57 2.48 8.99
N PRO A 11 13.91 1.74 8.06
CA PRO A 11 12.46 1.53 8.08
C PRO A 11 11.93 1.09 9.45
N ILE A 12 12.77 0.41 10.23
CA ILE A 12 12.52 -0.04 11.59
C ILE A 12 12.45 1.15 12.56
N PHE A 13 13.37 2.10 12.46
CA PHE A 13 13.34 3.32 13.28
C PHE A 13 12.09 4.16 13.00
N PHE A 14 11.67 4.26 11.74
CA PHE A 14 10.43 4.93 11.35
C PHE A 14 9.20 4.24 11.97
N LEU A 15 9.10 2.91 11.87
CA LEU A 15 8.02 2.12 12.48
C LEU A 15 8.00 2.24 14.00
N GLN A 16 9.16 2.21 14.64
CA GLN A 16 9.32 2.40 16.08
C GLN A 16 8.80 3.77 16.51
N THR A 17 9.18 4.83 15.81
CA THR A 17 8.73 6.19 16.09
C THR A 17 7.23 6.34 15.88
N PHE A 18 6.69 5.77 14.79
CA PHE A 18 5.26 5.80 14.50
C PHE A 18 4.42 5.06 15.57
N ILE A 19 4.89 3.91 16.04
CA ILE A 19 4.22 3.15 17.12
C ILE A 19 4.28 3.94 18.43
N LEU A 20 5.39 4.58 18.75
CA LEU A 20 5.54 5.42 19.95
C LEU A 20 4.61 6.63 19.91
N GLU A 21 4.48 7.30 18.77
CA GLU A 21 3.56 8.42 18.59
C GLU A 21 2.09 7.97 18.66
N LEU A 22 1.76 6.80 18.11
CA LEU A 22 0.42 6.21 18.23
C LEU A 22 0.08 5.92 19.69
N MET A 23 1.05 5.47 20.48
CA MET A 23 0.91 5.24 21.92
C MET A 23 0.69 6.54 22.68
N HIS A 24 1.48 7.57 22.42
CA HIS A 24 1.28 8.88 23.03
C HIS A 24 -0.10 9.47 22.73
N ALA A 25 -0.56 9.36 21.47
CA ALA A 25 -1.91 9.81 21.10
C ALA A 25 -3.01 8.97 21.78
N SER A 26 -2.76 7.69 22.05
CA SER A 26 -3.69 6.77 22.68
C SER A 26 -3.71 6.90 24.22
N GLU A 27 -2.61 7.33 24.86
CA GLU A 27 -2.56 7.60 26.30
C GLU A 27 -3.56 8.68 26.73
N GLN A 28 -3.88 9.62 25.84
CA GLN A 28 -4.92 10.63 26.09
C GLN A 28 -6.33 10.03 26.23
N GLN A 29 -6.54 8.80 25.74
CA GLN A 29 -7.81 8.07 25.81
C GLN A 29 -7.86 7.02 26.94
N GLY A 30 -6.76 6.82 27.65
CA GLY A 30 -6.63 5.92 28.80
C GLY A 30 -5.79 4.67 28.52
N GLN A 31 -4.96 4.29 29.51
CA GLN A 31 -3.97 3.20 29.44
C GLN A 31 -4.55 1.86 28.98
N LYS A 32 -5.78 1.53 29.41
CA LYS A 32 -6.44 0.27 29.07
C LYS A 32 -6.83 0.16 27.59
N HIS A 33 -7.14 1.28 26.97
CA HIS A 33 -7.46 1.34 25.55
C HIS A 33 -6.21 1.17 24.67
N CYS A 34 -5.11 1.78 25.08
CA CYS A 34 -3.81 1.62 24.44
C CYS A 34 -3.33 0.16 24.42
N GLU A 35 -3.45 -0.54 25.55
CA GLU A 35 -3.09 -1.94 25.68
C GLU A 35 -3.90 -2.86 24.78
N GLN A 36 -5.23 -2.63 24.67
CA GLN A 36 -6.12 -3.39 23.78
C GLN A 36 -5.79 -3.16 22.30
N LEU A 37 -5.47 -1.93 21.92
CA LEU A 37 -5.08 -1.57 20.56
C LEU A 37 -3.77 -2.26 20.17
N ILE A 38 -2.76 -2.24 21.03
CA ILE A 38 -1.48 -2.91 20.80
C ILE A 38 -1.68 -4.42 20.63
N GLU A 39 -2.49 -5.03 21.48
CA GLU A 39 -2.78 -6.47 21.42
C GLU A 39 -3.48 -6.83 20.10
N HIS A 40 -4.45 -6.03 19.67
CA HIS A 40 -5.17 -6.26 18.42
C HIS A 40 -4.27 -6.15 17.21
N ILE A 41 -3.50 -5.06 17.09
CA ILE A 41 -2.54 -4.85 16.00
C ILE A 41 -1.50 -5.97 15.96
N ALA A 42 -0.99 -6.38 17.12
CA ALA A 42 0.04 -7.42 17.20
C ALA A 42 -0.49 -8.81 16.82
N LYS A 43 -1.74 -9.14 17.18
CA LYS A 43 -2.40 -10.39 16.75
C LYS A 43 -2.60 -10.43 15.23
N THR A 44 -3.11 -9.35 14.65
CA THR A 44 -3.32 -9.22 13.20
C THR A 44 -2.01 -9.33 12.43
N ALA A 45 -0.97 -8.62 12.88
CA ALA A 45 0.37 -8.70 12.30
C ALA A 45 0.95 -10.12 12.40
N GLY A 46 0.74 -10.80 13.53
CA GLY A 46 1.18 -12.19 13.74
C GLY A 46 0.53 -13.16 12.76
N CYS A 47 -0.76 -12.99 12.44
CA CYS A 47 -1.46 -13.79 11.46
C CYS A 47 -0.85 -13.63 10.06
N PHE A 48 -0.67 -12.39 9.63
CA PHE A 48 -0.05 -12.06 8.35
C PHE A 48 1.37 -12.62 8.19
N PHE A 49 2.21 -12.53 9.23
CA PHE A 49 3.57 -13.06 9.18
C PHE A 49 3.60 -14.58 9.11
N GLU A 50 2.68 -15.25 9.79
CA GLU A 50 2.53 -16.70 9.73
C GLU A 50 2.10 -17.16 8.34
N GLU A 51 1.12 -16.50 7.72
CA GLU A 51 0.68 -16.78 6.35
C GLU A 51 1.83 -16.59 5.35
N THR A 52 2.56 -15.48 5.46
CA THR A 52 3.74 -15.21 4.62
C THR A 52 4.84 -16.28 4.78
N TYR A 53 5.07 -16.75 6.00
CA TYR A 53 6.04 -17.82 6.27
C TYR A 53 5.60 -19.15 5.63
N ARG A 54 4.32 -19.49 5.75
CA ARG A 54 3.73 -20.70 5.14
C ARG A 54 3.82 -20.67 3.61
N GLU A 55 3.52 -19.53 2.99
CA GLU A 55 3.65 -19.34 1.55
C GLU A 55 5.10 -19.53 1.06
N ASN A 56 6.07 -18.98 1.79
CA ASN A 56 7.48 -19.06 1.41
C ASN A 56 8.11 -20.44 1.63
N THR A 57 7.62 -21.20 2.62
CA THR A 57 8.11 -22.56 2.94
C THR A 57 7.30 -23.66 2.25
N HIS A 58 6.25 -23.30 1.47
CA HIS A 58 5.30 -24.23 0.85
C HIS A 58 4.65 -25.22 1.85
N ASN A 59 4.55 -24.82 3.13
CA ASN A 59 3.94 -25.59 4.18
C ASN A 59 2.49 -25.14 4.40
N SER A 60 1.52 -25.96 4.02
CA SER A 60 0.10 -25.69 4.18
C SER A 60 -0.50 -26.26 5.48
N GLU A 61 0.26 -27.04 6.22
CA GLU A 61 -0.16 -27.66 7.48
C GLU A 61 0.12 -26.76 8.70
N GLN A 62 -0.42 -27.13 9.87
CA GLN A 62 -0.11 -26.45 11.13
C GLN A 62 1.41 -26.50 11.39
N LEU A 63 1.97 -25.40 11.90
CA LEU A 63 3.38 -25.34 12.23
C LEU A 63 3.70 -26.28 13.39
N ASP A 64 4.75 -27.07 13.22
CA ASP A 64 5.38 -27.79 14.34
C ASP A 64 6.21 -26.84 15.21
N ILE A 65 6.72 -27.34 16.32
CA ILE A 65 7.48 -26.53 17.29
C ILE A 65 8.74 -25.94 16.66
N GLU A 66 9.43 -26.67 15.77
CA GLU A 66 10.66 -26.20 15.13
C GLU A 66 10.37 -25.06 14.15
N SER A 67 9.39 -25.21 13.27
CA SER A 67 8.95 -24.16 12.34
C SER A 67 8.40 -22.93 13.05
N TYR A 68 7.68 -23.13 14.16
CA TYR A 68 7.21 -22.02 15.00
C TYR A 68 8.38 -21.23 15.60
N ILE A 69 9.40 -21.92 16.15
CA ILE A 69 10.60 -21.28 16.69
C ILE A 69 11.34 -20.50 15.59
N GLU A 70 11.54 -21.12 14.43
CA GLU A 70 12.18 -20.47 13.29
C GLU A 70 11.44 -19.17 12.88
N LEU A 71 10.12 -19.24 12.77
CA LEU A 71 9.28 -18.10 12.44
C LEU A 71 9.42 -16.96 13.46
N ILE A 72 9.25 -17.23 14.76
CA ILE A 72 9.28 -16.17 15.79
C ILE A 72 10.67 -15.55 15.97
N LEU A 73 11.74 -16.35 15.88
CA LEU A 73 13.12 -15.87 15.95
C LEU A 73 13.47 -15.06 14.68
N GLY A 74 13.14 -15.58 13.50
CA GLY A 74 13.35 -14.90 12.22
C GLY A 74 12.65 -13.55 12.18
N LEU A 75 11.39 -13.50 12.58
CA LEU A 75 10.59 -12.27 12.66
C LEU A 75 11.27 -11.19 13.50
N LYS A 76 11.66 -11.56 14.73
CA LYS A 76 12.22 -10.60 15.68
C LYS A 76 13.65 -10.19 15.35
N ASN A 77 14.44 -11.08 14.77
CA ASN A 77 15.81 -10.77 14.37
C ASN A 77 15.84 -9.90 13.10
N ASN A 78 14.90 -10.10 12.18
CA ASN A 78 14.77 -9.25 10.99
C ASN A 78 14.38 -7.79 11.30
N ILE A 79 13.76 -7.55 12.46
CA ILE A 79 13.42 -6.18 12.91
C ILE A 79 14.44 -5.60 13.91
N GLY A 80 15.66 -6.15 13.97
CA GLY A 80 16.77 -5.62 14.76
C GLY A 80 16.88 -6.18 16.17
N GLY A 81 16.13 -7.22 16.53
CA GLY A 81 16.32 -7.99 17.75
C GLY A 81 17.53 -8.93 17.67
N LYS A 82 17.95 -9.45 18.82
CA LYS A 82 18.91 -10.55 18.93
C LYS A 82 18.30 -11.66 19.79
N PHE A 83 17.26 -12.27 19.21
CA PHE A 83 16.56 -13.39 19.86
C PHE A 83 17.26 -14.71 19.57
N SER A 84 17.36 -15.54 20.59
CA SER A 84 17.90 -16.90 20.53
C SER A 84 17.05 -17.86 21.33
N LEU A 85 17.04 -19.12 20.92
CA LEU A 85 16.40 -20.18 21.67
C LEU A 85 17.26 -20.52 22.90
N ALA A 86 16.67 -20.49 24.09
CA ALA A 86 17.31 -20.92 25.32
C ALA A 86 16.99 -22.39 25.65
N SER A 87 15.71 -22.77 25.50
CA SER A 87 15.26 -24.17 25.68
C SER A 87 13.94 -24.38 24.94
N SER A 88 13.69 -25.61 24.47
CA SER A 88 12.40 -26.01 23.92
C SER A 88 12.00 -27.40 24.42
N SER A 89 10.72 -27.56 24.76
CA SER A 89 10.04 -28.80 25.03
C SER A 89 8.67 -28.79 24.38
N GLN A 90 7.95 -29.90 24.41
CA GLN A 90 6.58 -29.95 23.87
C GLN A 90 5.63 -28.94 24.52
N ASP A 91 5.84 -28.63 25.79
CA ASP A 91 4.92 -27.84 26.61
C ASP A 91 5.40 -26.40 26.87
N CYS A 92 6.71 -26.14 26.68
CA CYS A 92 7.30 -24.82 26.98
C CYS A 92 8.50 -24.51 26.08
N ILE A 93 8.47 -23.31 25.48
CA ILE A 93 9.54 -22.75 24.66
C ILE A 93 10.06 -21.49 25.36
N THR A 94 11.36 -21.44 25.64
CA THR A 94 12.01 -20.27 26.26
C THR A 94 12.94 -19.61 25.25
N VAL A 95 12.73 -18.32 25.01
CA VAL A 95 13.59 -17.51 24.16
C VAL A 95 14.20 -16.36 24.95
N THR A 96 15.45 -16.04 24.65
CA THR A 96 16.16 -14.90 25.22
C THR A 96 16.46 -13.85 24.16
N ASN A 97 16.60 -12.60 24.58
CA ASN A 97 16.94 -11.51 23.67
C ASN A 97 17.89 -10.52 24.35
N SER A 98 19.03 -10.27 23.73
CA SER A 98 20.06 -9.34 24.22
C SER A 98 19.98 -7.92 23.61
N CYS A 99 19.13 -7.70 22.59
CA CYS A 99 18.96 -6.40 21.95
C CYS A 99 17.49 -6.18 21.63
N CYS A 100 16.87 -5.17 22.23
CA CYS A 100 15.46 -4.87 21.98
C CYS A 100 15.27 -4.31 20.56
N PRO A 101 14.30 -4.83 19.74
CA PRO A 101 13.97 -4.26 18.45
C PRO A 101 13.52 -2.79 18.52
N PHE A 102 13.03 -2.34 19.68
CA PHE A 102 12.60 -0.96 19.93
C PHE A 102 13.71 -0.06 20.50
N GLY A 103 14.95 -0.58 20.62
CA GLY A 103 16.09 0.14 21.17
C GLY A 103 15.89 0.53 22.64
N ASP A 104 16.65 1.52 23.12
CA ASP A 104 16.62 1.98 24.52
C ASP A 104 15.31 2.71 24.88
N ARG A 105 14.55 3.17 23.88
CA ARG A 105 13.25 3.84 24.09
C ARG A 105 12.19 2.94 24.71
N VAL A 106 12.34 1.62 24.63
CA VAL A 106 11.42 0.66 25.26
C VAL A 106 11.33 0.83 26.78
N THR A 107 12.32 1.40 27.42
CA THR A 107 12.32 1.66 28.87
C THR A 107 11.30 2.70 29.28
N ASN A 108 10.94 3.62 28.38
CA ASN A 108 9.90 4.61 28.60
C ASN A 108 8.48 4.06 28.31
N PHE A 109 8.39 2.96 27.57
CA PHE A 109 7.13 2.35 27.13
C PHE A 109 7.17 0.83 27.28
N PRO A 110 7.17 0.31 28.53
CA PRO A 110 7.24 -1.12 28.78
C PRO A 110 6.05 -1.90 28.21
N GLU A 111 4.93 -1.23 27.90
CA GLU A 111 3.74 -1.80 27.26
C GLU A 111 4.06 -2.35 25.86
N LEU A 112 5.10 -1.86 25.17
CA LEU A 112 5.55 -2.39 23.88
C LEU A 112 5.98 -3.86 23.95
N CYS A 113 6.35 -4.35 25.14
CA CYS A 113 6.62 -5.78 25.35
C CYS A 113 5.39 -6.64 25.07
N ARG A 114 4.16 -6.09 25.20
CA ARG A 114 2.91 -6.78 24.83
C ARG A 114 2.84 -7.13 23.36
N MET A 115 3.43 -6.32 22.47
CA MET A 115 3.51 -6.68 21.04
C MET A 115 4.25 -8.01 20.83
N THR A 116 5.31 -8.25 21.59
CA THR A 116 6.05 -9.51 21.50
C THR A 116 5.22 -10.67 22.04
N SER A 117 4.59 -10.51 23.21
CA SER A 117 3.75 -11.57 23.78
C SER A 117 2.53 -11.86 22.92
N SER A 118 1.89 -10.84 22.31
CA SER A 118 0.70 -11.02 21.48
C SER A 118 1.02 -11.66 20.12
N VAL A 119 2.16 -11.32 19.50
CA VAL A 119 2.62 -12.01 18.28
C VAL A 119 2.96 -13.47 18.58
N PHE A 120 3.78 -13.73 19.58
CA PHE A 120 4.20 -15.10 19.94
C PHE A 120 3.02 -15.95 20.38
N GLY A 121 2.20 -15.42 21.30
CA GLY A 121 1.04 -16.14 21.82
C GLY A 121 -0.05 -16.35 20.76
N GLY A 122 -0.30 -15.38 19.90
CA GLY A 122 -1.28 -15.48 18.82
C GLY A 122 -0.91 -16.56 17.80
N ILE A 123 0.34 -16.59 17.35
CA ILE A 123 0.83 -17.63 16.41
C ILE A 123 0.78 -19.02 17.10
N ALA A 124 1.27 -19.11 18.35
CA ALA A 124 1.25 -20.38 19.10
C ALA A 124 -0.16 -20.91 19.34
N ALA A 125 -1.12 -20.04 19.70
CA ALA A 125 -2.50 -20.45 19.95
C ALA A 125 -3.18 -21.00 18.68
N ARG A 126 -2.93 -20.40 17.51
CA ARG A 126 -3.45 -20.90 16.23
C ARG A 126 -2.90 -22.26 15.83
N ASN A 127 -1.65 -22.56 16.18
CA ASN A 127 -1.00 -23.81 15.78
C ASN A 127 -1.13 -24.93 16.83
N PHE A 128 -1.17 -24.56 18.13
CA PHE A 128 -1.21 -25.52 19.24
C PHE A 128 -2.54 -25.49 20.01
N GLY A 129 -3.51 -24.65 19.59
CA GLY A 129 -4.83 -24.50 20.21
C GLY A 129 -4.83 -23.66 21.50
N TYR A 130 -3.69 -23.50 22.16
CA TYR A 130 -3.52 -22.72 23.38
C TYR A 130 -2.09 -22.16 23.48
N ALA A 131 -1.96 -20.97 24.03
CA ALA A 131 -0.67 -20.44 24.46
C ALA A 131 -0.81 -19.53 25.68
N LYS A 132 0.20 -19.53 26.55
CA LYS A 132 0.41 -18.53 27.59
C LYS A 132 1.82 -17.99 27.48
N VAL A 133 1.96 -16.66 27.43
CA VAL A 133 3.27 -16.03 27.28
C VAL A 133 3.61 -15.24 28.54
N GLU A 134 4.69 -15.65 29.18
CA GLU A 134 5.27 -15.03 30.38
C GLU A 134 6.57 -14.31 30.00
N ILE A 135 6.68 -13.03 30.33
CA ILE A 135 7.92 -12.25 30.19
C ILE A 135 8.57 -12.22 31.58
N LYS A 136 9.52 -13.11 31.81
CA LYS A 136 10.22 -13.24 33.13
C LYS A 136 11.17 -12.07 33.36
N GLN A 137 11.93 -11.71 32.31
CA GLN A 137 12.86 -10.58 32.32
C GLN A 137 12.65 -9.74 31.07
N SER A 138 12.91 -8.44 31.19
CA SER A 138 12.70 -7.51 30.05
C SER A 138 13.72 -6.37 30.13
N ILE A 139 14.32 -6.04 28.99
CA ILE A 139 15.16 -4.85 28.81
C ILE A 139 14.37 -3.58 29.16
N ALA A 140 13.07 -3.55 28.89
CA ALA A 140 12.19 -2.45 29.28
C ALA A 140 12.10 -2.22 30.79
N ARG A 141 12.38 -3.24 31.60
CA ARG A 141 12.42 -3.19 33.06
C ARG A 141 13.84 -3.16 33.61
N HIS A 142 14.82 -2.77 32.81
CA HIS A 142 16.24 -2.66 33.16
C HIS A 142 16.92 -3.99 33.58
N ASN A 143 16.42 -5.14 33.11
CA ASN A 143 17.01 -6.44 33.43
C ASN A 143 18.22 -6.83 32.55
N GLY A 144 18.66 -5.94 31.62
CA GLY A 144 19.79 -6.20 30.74
C GLY A 144 19.50 -7.14 29.57
N GLN A 145 18.59 -8.10 29.73
CA GLN A 145 18.10 -9.01 28.67
C GLN A 145 16.62 -9.29 28.84
N CYS A 146 15.99 -9.79 27.78
CA CYS A 146 14.64 -10.35 27.86
C CYS A 146 14.69 -11.86 27.95
N GLU A 147 13.80 -12.43 28.77
CA GLU A 147 13.50 -13.86 28.81
C GLU A 147 12.00 -14.04 28.71
N VAL A 148 11.56 -14.76 27.67
CA VAL A 148 10.16 -14.97 27.35
C VAL A 148 9.88 -16.47 27.28
N CYS A 149 8.91 -16.92 28.08
CA CYS A 149 8.46 -18.31 28.13
C CYS A 149 7.09 -18.41 27.46
N ILE A 150 6.95 -19.30 26.50
CA ILE A 150 5.73 -19.61 25.78
C ILE A 150 5.29 -21.02 26.17
N TYR A 151 4.20 -21.13 26.93
CA TYR A 151 3.59 -22.38 27.33
C TYR A 151 2.52 -22.74 26.29
N THR A 152 2.65 -23.91 25.67
CA THR A 152 1.77 -24.39 24.59
C THR A 152 0.63 -25.26 25.09
N HIS A 153 0.62 -25.61 26.39
CA HIS A 153 -0.41 -26.43 27.00
C HIS A 153 -0.92 -25.84 28.33
N PRO A 154 -2.26 -25.87 28.61
CA PRO A 154 -2.84 -25.27 29.83
C PRO A 154 -2.25 -25.82 31.15
N ASN A 155 -1.90 -27.11 31.19
CA ASN A 155 -1.33 -27.73 32.40
C ASN A 155 0.07 -27.20 32.72
N ALA A 156 0.90 -26.98 31.72
CA ALA A 156 2.23 -26.39 31.85
C ALA A 156 2.18 -24.91 32.26
N ALA A 157 1.11 -24.23 31.90
CA ALA A 157 0.87 -22.82 32.17
C ALA A 157 0.34 -22.52 33.60
N LYS A 158 -0.05 -23.56 34.36
CA LYS A 158 -0.61 -23.37 35.70
C LYS A 158 0.44 -22.81 36.68
N GLY A 159 0.05 -21.73 37.38
CA GLY A 159 0.93 -21.08 38.36
C GLY A 159 1.91 -20.06 37.75
N HIS A 160 2.01 -19.96 36.45
CA HIS A 160 2.84 -18.98 35.76
C HIS A 160 2.07 -17.68 35.48
N ALA A 161 2.75 -16.54 35.60
CA ALA A 161 2.21 -15.25 35.18
C ALA A 161 2.17 -15.16 33.66
N GLY A 162 1.45 -14.17 33.12
CA GLY A 162 1.45 -13.88 31.67
C GLY A 162 0.06 -13.87 31.07
N MET A 163 0.00 -13.57 29.76
CA MET A 163 -1.24 -13.47 28.99
C MET A 163 -1.56 -14.81 28.32
N GLU A 164 -2.83 -15.19 28.37
CA GLU A 164 -3.35 -16.39 27.72
C GLU A 164 -3.96 -16.05 26.37
N TYR A 165 -3.73 -16.94 25.40
CA TYR A 165 -4.21 -16.84 24.03
C TYR A 165 -4.88 -18.16 23.66
N THR A 166 -6.07 -18.06 23.06
CA THR A 166 -6.83 -19.20 22.54
C THR A 166 -7.29 -18.89 21.14
N ASP A 167 -7.47 -19.91 20.33
CA ASP A 167 -7.92 -19.76 18.93
C ASP A 167 -9.35 -19.15 18.82
N THR A 168 -10.15 -19.31 19.89
CA THR A 168 -11.57 -18.94 19.93
C THR A 168 -11.85 -17.59 20.61
N THR A 169 -10.85 -16.73 20.86
CA THR A 169 -11.11 -15.45 21.52
C THR A 169 -11.85 -14.49 20.56
N PRO A 170 -13.19 -14.37 20.63
CA PRO A 170 -13.91 -13.40 19.80
C PRO A 170 -13.52 -12.00 20.26
N VAL A 171 -13.10 -11.17 19.33
CA VAL A 171 -12.97 -9.73 19.54
C VAL A 171 -14.36 -9.20 19.84
N LYS A 172 -14.63 -8.81 21.08
CA LYS A 172 -15.87 -8.11 21.43
C LYS A 172 -15.95 -6.81 20.63
N GLU A 173 -17.05 -6.69 19.94
CA GLU A 173 -17.52 -5.62 19.10
C GLU A 173 -17.05 -4.22 19.52
N ILE A 174 -16.24 -3.62 18.68
CA ILE A 174 -16.15 -2.18 18.53
C ILE A 174 -16.26 -1.96 17.02
N ASP A 175 -17.40 -1.46 16.54
CA ASP A 175 -17.68 -1.23 15.11
C ASP A 175 -16.62 -0.35 14.41
N ASP A 176 -15.97 0.54 15.14
CA ASP A 176 -14.87 1.37 14.66
C ASP A 176 -13.55 0.58 14.44
N ILE A 177 -13.34 -0.55 15.13
CA ILE A 177 -12.12 -1.36 15.00
C ILE A 177 -12.15 -2.21 13.72
N ASN A 178 -13.30 -2.68 13.28
CA ASN A 178 -13.41 -3.42 12.02
C ASN A 178 -13.12 -2.55 10.79
N ALA A 179 -13.52 -1.28 10.83
CA ALA A 179 -13.16 -0.31 9.80
C ALA A 179 -11.65 0.03 9.83
N LEU A 180 -11.04 0.10 11.02
CA LEU A 180 -9.61 0.29 11.21
C LEU A 180 -8.82 -0.96 10.79
N HIS A 181 -9.31 -2.15 11.10
CA HIS A 181 -8.74 -3.44 10.70
C HIS A 181 -8.61 -3.56 9.18
N SER A 182 -9.68 -3.34 8.43
CA SER A 182 -9.65 -3.37 6.95
C SER A 182 -8.71 -2.32 6.36
N ARG A 183 -8.55 -1.16 7.01
CA ARG A 183 -7.62 -0.10 6.60
C ARG A 183 -6.16 -0.47 6.90
N ILE A 184 -5.89 -1.08 8.05
CA ILE A 184 -4.55 -1.54 8.45
C ILE A 184 -4.12 -2.71 7.55
N GLU A 185 -4.99 -3.70 7.31
CA GLU A 185 -4.73 -4.81 6.40
C GLU A 185 -4.40 -4.33 4.99
N ALA A 186 -5.23 -3.46 4.41
CA ALA A 186 -4.98 -2.87 3.11
C ALA A 186 -3.66 -2.07 3.07
N SER A 187 -3.34 -1.36 4.15
CA SER A 187 -2.11 -0.56 4.25
C SER A 187 -0.87 -1.43 4.45
N MET A 188 -0.96 -2.51 5.25
CA MET A 188 0.14 -3.46 5.44
C MET A 188 0.42 -4.26 4.17
N HIS A 189 -0.60 -4.71 3.42
CA HIS A 189 -0.42 -5.31 2.10
C HIS A 189 0.28 -4.35 1.13
N GLN A 190 -0.10 -3.07 1.10
CA GLN A 190 0.55 -2.07 0.26
C GLN A 190 2.01 -1.80 0.67
N LEU A 191 2.30 -1.74 1.96
CA LEU A 191 3.65 -1.48 2.47
C LEU A 191 4.57 -2.68 2.26
N TRP A 192 4.09 -3.91 2.47
CA TRP A 192 4.88 -5.13 2.27
C TRP A 192 5.24 -5.37 0.81
N HIS A 193 4.30 -5.18 -0.10
CA HIS A 193 4.58 -5.25 -1.54
C HIS A 193 5.53 -4.15 -2.04
N LYS A 194 5.66 -3.03 -1.31
CA LYS A 194 6.69 -2.02 -1.57
C LYS A 194 8.07 -2.40 -1.01
N GLN A 195 8.13 -3.13 0.10
CA GLN A 195 9.40 -3.51 0.77
C GLN A 195 10.00 -4.84 0.29
N SER A 196 9.21 -5.75 -0.28
CA SER A 196 9.68 -7.05 -0.82
C SER A 196 10.47 -6.92 -2.14
N ARG A 197 10.83 -5.72 -2.55
CA ARG A 197 11.81 -5.57 -3.63
C ARG A 197 13.20 -5.71 -3.03
N PRO A 198 13.97 -6.74 -3.40
CA PRO A 198 15.36 -6.87 -2.96
C PRO A 198 16.13 -5.62 -3.41
N ILE A 199 16.74 -4.93 -2.45
CA ILE A 199 17.68 -3.81 -2.66
C ILE A 199 18.98 -4.42 -3.24
N SER A 200 18.90 -5.00 -4.43
CA SER A 200 20.06 -5.29 -5.27
C SER A 200 19.64 -5.70 -6.68
N LYS A 201 19.06 -4.77 -7.39
CA LYS A 201 19.20 -4.79 -8.85
C LYS A 201 19.74 -3.43 -9.24
N LYS A 202 20.93 -3.42 -9.90
CA LYS A 202 21.51 -2.29 -10.60
C LYS A 202 20.40 -1.37 -11.10
N HIS A 203 20.58 -0.06 -10.97
CA HIS A 203 19.65 0.98 -11.42
C HIS A 203 19.39 0.83 -12.93
N GLN A 204 18.56 -0.14 -13.28
CA GLN A 204 18.05 -0.24 -14.64
C GLN A 204 16.92 0.79 -14.78
N PRO A 205 16.93 1.59 -15.83
CA PRO A 205 15.83 2.50 -16.10
C PRO A 205 14.52 1.71 -16.15
N PRO A 206 13.42 2.29 -15.65
CA PRO A 206 12.13 1.63 -15.69
C PRO A 206 11.75 1.32 -17.15
N VAL A 207 11.07 0.19 -17.33
CA VAL A 207 10.59 -0.19 -18.67
C VAL A 207 9.44 0.75 -19.06
N ILE A 208 9.67 1.59 -20.05
CA ILE A 208 8.68 2.48 -20.63
C ILE A 208 8.26 1.93 -22.00
N ILE A 209 6.98 1.72 -22.21
CA ILE A 209 6.43 1.39 -23.52
C ILE A 209 6.28 2.66 -24.31
N ALA A 210 6.96 2.72 -25.46
CA ALA A 210 6.96 3.86 -26.38
C ALA A 210 6.98 3.37 -27.83
N LYS A 211 5.83 2.88 -28.30
CA LYS A 211 5.66 2.49 -29.71
C LYS A 211 5.03 3.64 -30.52
N SER A 212 4.22 4.49 -29.85
CA SER A 212 3.68 5.68 -30.47
C SER A 212 4.76 6.73 -30.76
N PRO A 213 4.66 7.48 -31.88
CA PRO A 213 5.62 8.53 -32.23
C PRO A 213 5.76 9.60 -31.14
N MET A 214 4.66 9.90 -30.42
CA MET A 214 4.67 10.90 -29.35
C MET A 214 5.52 10.42 -28.16
N MET A 215 5.38 9.17 -27.73
CA MET A 215 6.19 8.61 -26.65
C MET A 215 7.66 8.42 -27.04
N GLN A 216 7.94 8.10 -28.30
CA GLN A 216 9.31 8.02 -28.80
C GLN A 216 10.03 9.38 -28.73
N LYS A 217 9.35 10.47 -29.12
CA LYS A 217 9.89 11.84 -28.96
C LYS A 217 10.18 12.18 -27.51
N ILE A 218 9.30 11.76 -26.58
CA ILE A 218 9.53 11.99 -25.14
C ILE A 218 10.77 11.23 -24.68
N LEU A 219 10.96 9.95 -25.08
CA LEU A 219 12.16 9.20 -24.73
C LEU A 219 13.44 9.84 -25.28
N GLN A 220 13.43 10.30 -26.55
CA GLN A 220 14.55 11.05 -27.12
C GLN A 220 14.85 12.34 -26.33
N SER A 221 13.80 13.06 -25.89
CA SER A 221 13.99 14.24 -25.04
C SER A 221 14.59 13.87 -23.70
N ILE A 222 14.17 12.74 -23.08
CA ILE A 222 14.73 12.25 -21.83
C ILE A 222 16.23 11.96 -21.98
N GLU A 223 16.66 11.31 -23.05
CA GLU A 223 18.07 11.03 -23.32
C GLU A 223 18.94 12.29 -23.33
N VAL A 224 18.41 13.38 -23.91
CA VAL A 224 19.11 14.67 -23.98
C VAL A 224 19.15 15.39 -22.64
N ILE A 225 18.03 15.39 -21.89
CA ILE A 225 17.89 16.18 -20.66
C ILE A 225 18.40 15.44 -19.42
N ALA A 226 18.44 14.10 -19.42
CA ALA A 226 18.81 13.33 -18.24
C ALA A 226 20.21 13.67 -17.70
N PRO A 227 21.27 13.85 -18.52
CA PRO A 227 22.61 14.22 -18.02
C PRO A 227 22.70 15.65 -17.48
N THR A 228 21.69 16.50 -17.71
CA THR A 228 21.71 17.90 -17.26
C THR A 228 21.10 18.07 -15.89
N LEU A 229 21.38 19.22 -15.24
CA LEU A 229 20.73 19.63 -13.99
C LEU A 229 19.47 20.47 -14.21
N ALA A 230 19.03 20.65 -15.46
CA ALA A 230 17.86 21.44 -15.77
C ALA A 230 16.62 20.94 -15.03
N THR A 231 15.82 21.87 -14.52
CA THR A 231 14.50 21.57 -13.95
C THR A 231 13.55 21.09 -15.06
N VAL A 232 12.77 20.06 -14.76
CA VAL A 232 11.85 19.44 -15.70
C VAL A 232 10.44 19.53 -15.17
N LEU A 233 9.52 20.04 -15.98
CA LEU A 233 8.09 20.03 -15.71
C LEU A 233 7.43 18.94 -16.57
N ILE A 234 6.87 17.92 -15.91
CA ILE A 234 6.13 16.85 -16.56
C ILE A 234 4.64 17.14 -16.44
N GLN A 235 3.99 17.39 -17.58
CA GLN A 235 2.56 17.64 -17.63
C GLN A 235 1.82 16.48 -18.28
N GLY A 236 0.65 16.15 -17.75
CA GLY A 236 -0.21 15.10 -18.32
C GLY A 236 -1.31 14.68 -17.34
N GLN A 237 -2.35 14.08 -17.88
CA GLN A 237 -3.50 13.62 -17.12
C GLN A 237 -3.11 12.66 -15.98
N THR A 238 -4.02 12.47 -15.02
CA THR A 238 -3.82 11.48 -13.95
C THR A 238 -3.72 10.07 -14.54
N GLY A 239 -2.76 9.28 -14.06
CA GLY A 239 -2.59 7.88 -14.48
C GLY A 239 -1.82 7.68 -15.79
N VAL A 240 -1.26 8.71 -16.44
CA VAL A 240 -0.47 8.56 -17.69
C VAL A 240 0.94 7.99 -17.46
N GLY A 241 1.46 8.02 -16.22
CA GLY A 241 2.78 7.51 -15.85
C GLY A 241 3.85 8.59 -15.61
N LYS A 242 3.48 9.79 -15.13
CA LYS A 242 4.42 10.91 -14.85
C LYS A 242 5.60 10.50 -13.96
N GLU A 243 5.33 9.77 -12.87
CA GLU A 243 6.38 9.28 -11.97
C GLU A 243 7.36 8.33 -12.69
N LEU A 244 6.86 7.48 -13.60
CA LEU A 244 7.69 6.56 -14.36
C LEU A 244 8.70 7.31 -15.24
N ILE A 245 8.25 8.42 -15.85
CA ILE A 245 9.11 9.32 -16.63
C ILE A 245 10.14 10.00 -15.73
N ALA A 246 9.75 10.52 -14.57
CA ALA A 246 10.68 11.12 -13.62
C ALA A 246 11.77 10.13 -13.15
N ARG A 247 11.38 8.88 -12.89
CA ARG A 247 12.33 7.81 -12.55
C ARG A 247 13.26 7.46 -13.71
N ALA A 248 12.79 7.50 -14.95
CA ALA A 248 13.63 7.29 -16.12
C ALA A 248 14.67 8.41 -16.29
N ILE A 249 14.25 9.67 -16.13
CA ILE A 249 15.16 10.82 -16.16
C ILE A 249 16.26 10.67 -15.10
N HIS A 250 15.87 10.31 -13.87
CA HIS A 250 16.85 10.08 -12.80
C HIS A 250 17.79 8.90 -13.10
N ALA A 251 17.25 7.77 -13.54
CA ALA A 251 18.04 6.56 -13.83
C ALA A 251 19.06 6.76 -14.98
N MET A 252 18.80 7.68 -15.89
CA MET A 252 19.66 8.03 -17.01
C MET A 252 20.55 9.26 -16.73
N SER A 253 20.50 9.82 -15.52
CA SER A 253 21.28 11.00 -15.10
C SER A 253 22.60 10.61 -14.44
N ASP A 254 23.53 11.57 -14.31
CA ASP A 254 24.76 11.42 -13.54
C ASP A 254 24.51 11.17 -12.05
N ARG A 255 23.29 11.43 -11.58
CA ARG A 255 22.83 11.21 -10.20
C ARG A 255 22.08 9.88 -10.00
N CYS A 256 22.16 8.95 -10.94
CA CYS A 256 21.43 7.67 -10.91
C CYS A 256 21.73 6.79 -9.68
N GLN A 257 22.90 6.97 -9.05
CA GLN A 257 23.30 6.29 -7.81
C GLN A 257 22.96 7.07 -6.53
N LYS A 258 22.40 8.27 -6.68
CA LYS A 258 22.02 9.16 -5.58
C LYS A 258 20.53 8.99 -5.24
N PRO A 259 20.04 9.54 -4.11
CA PRO A 259 18.64 9.41 -3.74
C PRO A 259 17.68 9.95 -4.81
N PHE A 260 16.59 9.21 -5.05
CA PHE A 260 15.41 9.67 -5.77
C PHE A 260 14.25 9.74 -4.78
N ILE A 261 13.82 10.95 -4.42
CA ILE A 261 12.78 11.19 -3.43
C ILE A 261 11.50 11.64 -4.13
N PRO A 262 10.50 10.75 -4.32
CA PRO A 262 9.21 11.13 -4.87
C PRO A 262 8.26 11.59 -3.78
N ILE A 263 7.57 12.71 -4.02
CA ILE A 263 6.59 13.30 -3.11
C ILE A 263 5.34 13.66 -3.90
N ASN A 264 4.17 13.25 -3.42
CA ASN A 264 2.91 13.78 -3.89
C ASN A 264 2.48 14.93 -2.97
N CYS A 265 2.51 16.17 -3.48
CA CYS A 265 2.17 17.36 -2.70
C CYS A 265 0.68 17.39 -2.30
N GLY A 266 -0.20 16.85 -3.13
CA GLY A 266 -1.64 16.78 -2.84
C GLY A 266 -2.02 15.73 -1.78
N ALA A 267 -1.12 14.78 -1.47
CA ALA A 267 -1.36 13.77 -0.44
C ALA A 267 -1.02 14.25 0.98
N ILE A 268 -0.31 15.39 1.11
CA ILE A 268 0.11 15.94 2.41
C ILE A 268 -0.86 17.08 2.77
N PRO A 269 -1.41 17.12 4.00
CA PRO A 269 -2.23 18.23 4.46
C PRO A 269 -1.50 19.57 4.30
N GLU A 270 -2.23 20.61 3.88
CA GLU A 270 -1.67 21.95 3.62
C GLU A 270 -0.89 22.51 4.82
N SER A 271 -1.36 22.27 6.04
CA SER A 271 -0.69 22.69 7.28
C SER A 271 0.65 21.99 7.55
N LEU A 272 0.90 20.84 6.92
CA LEU A 272 2.10 20.04 7.14
C LEU A 272 3.07 20.06 5.95
N ILE A 273 2.64 20.54 4.79
CA ILE A 273 3.43 20.48 3.55
C ILE A 273 4.76 21.25 3.67
N GLU A 274 4.75 22.44 4.30
CA GLU A 274 5.98 23.20 4.49
C GLU A 274 6.97 22.49 5.41
N SER A 275 6.48 21.98 6.54
CA SER A 275 7.30 21.21 7.48
C SER A 275 7.84 19.92 6.85
N ALA A 276 7.05 19.24 6.04
CA ALA A 276 7.47 18.03 5.34
C ALA A 276 8.54 18.31 4.27
N LEU A 277 8.35 19.36 3.47
CA LEU A 277 9.28 19.71 2.40
C LEU A 277 10.57 20.31 2.94
N PHE A 278 10.48 21.33 3.79
CA PHE A 278 11.60 22.17 4.20
C PHE A 278 12.17 21.82 5.58
N GLY A 279 11.49 20.92 6.34
CA GLY A 279 11.86 20.64 7.72
C GLY A 279 11.41 21.74 8.70
N HIS A 280 11.60 21.50 9.98
CA HIS A 280 11.29 22.49 11.01
C HIS A 280 12.28 22.44 12.18
N GLU A 281 12.45 23.57 12.83
CA GLU A 281 13.20 23.70 14.08
C GLU A 281 12.30 23.37 15.27
N LYS A 282 12.91 22.98 16.38
CA LYS A 282 12.22 22.78 17.65
C LYS A 282 11.46 24.06 18.04
N GLY A 283 10.16 23.93 18.33
CA GLY A 283 9.29 25.05 18.71
C GLY A 283 8.74 25.87 17.55
N ALA A 284 8.91 25.44 16.31
CA ALA A 284 8.41 26.14 15.11
C ALA A 284 6.88 26.28 15.09
N PHE A 285 6.17 25.32 15.66
CA PHE A 285 4.71 25.32 15.83
C PHE A 285 4.32 24.45 17.03
N THR A 286 3.05 24.50 17.44
CA THR A 286 2.52 23.65 18.51
C THR A 286 2.64 22.17 18.13
N GLY A 287 3.52 21.42 18.80
CA GLY A 287 3.86 20.03 18.48
C GLY A 287 5.24 19.80 17.87
N ALA A 288 5.99 20.84 17.53
CA ALA A 288 7.39 20.74 17.08
C ALA A 288 8.34 20.52 18.26
N ILE A 289 8.37 19.29 18.78
CA ILE A 289 9.16 18.93 19.98
C ILE A 289 10.65 18.79 19.65
N GLU A 290 10.98 18.33 18.44
CA GLU A 290 12.34 18.08 17.96
C GLU A 290 12.55 18.74 16.60
N VAL A 291 13.82 18.84 16.17
CA VAL A 291 14.18 19.28 14.82
C VAL A 291 13.85 18.18 13.82
N HIS A 292 13.20 18.54 12.72
CA HIS A 292 12.85 17.61 11.64
C HIS A 292 13.52 18.00 10.34
N GLN A 293 14.20 17.03 9.70
CA GLN A 293 14.78 17.21 8.36
C GLN A 293 13.73 17.03 7.28
N GLY A 294 13.60 18.05 6.42
CA GLY A 294 12.67 18.04 5.30
C GLY A 294 13.12 17.15 4.14
N TYR A 295 12.22 16.96 3.16
CA TYR A 295 12.52 16.20 1.97
C TYR A 295 13.63 16.81 1.11
N PHE A 296 13.79 18.13 1.11
CA PHE A 296 14.89 18.80 0.42
C PHE A 296 16.25 18.38 0.97
N GLU A 297 16.41 18.36 2.29
CA GLU A 297 17.63 17.87 2.94
C GLU A 297 17.89 16.39 2.65
N ARG A 298 16.83 15.59 2.66
CA ARG A 298 16.92 14.13 2.37
C ARG A 298 17.24 13.80 0.91
N ALA A 299 16.97 14.72 -0.02
CA ALA A 299 17.27 14.58 -1.44
C ALA A 299 18.67 15.11 -1.81
N GLU A 300 19.47 15.52 -0.84
CA GLU A 300 20.81 16.10 -1.04
C GLU A 300 21.68 15.24 -1.97
N GLY A 301 22.31 15.86 -2.94
CA GLY A 301 23.11 15.23 -3.98
C GLY A 301 22.30 14.42 -5.01
N GLY A 302 20.99 14.27 -4.83
CA GLY A 302 20.09 13.41 -5.60
C GLY A 302 19.06 14.16 -6.46
N THR A 303 17.87 13.59 -6.53
CA THR A 303 16.74 14.15 -7.30
C THR A 303 15.48 14.15 -6.44
N LEU A 304 14.83 15.30 -6.35
CA LEU A 304 13.51 15.48 -5.73
C LEU A 304 12.45 15.51 -6.83
N PHE A 305 11.46 14.62 -6.73
CA PHE A 305 10.31 14.60 -7.63
C PHE A 305 9.06 15.09 -6.90
N LEU A 306 8.50 16.23 -7.35
CA LEU A 306 7.31 16.87 -6.79
C LEU A 306 6.11 16.57 -7.69
N ASP A 307 5.26 15.61 -7.32
CA ASP A 307 3.99 15.37 -8.04
C ASP A 307 2.88 16.30 -7.51
N GLU A 308 1.97 16.69 -8.38
CA GLU A 308 0.87 17.63 -8.09
C GLU A 308 1.39 18.97 -7.50
N VAL A 309 2.45 19.53 -8.11
CA VAL A 309 3.09 20.78 -7.66
C VAL A 309 2.14 21.98 -7.61
N ASP A 310 1.06 21.92 -8.37
CA ASP A 310 -0.02 22.91 -8.42
C ASP A 310 -0.84 22.99 -7.12
N THR A 311 -0.73 22.02 -6.22
CA THR A 311 -1.41 21.98 -4.92
C THR A 311 -0.65 22.70 -3.79
N LEU A 312 0.57 23.15 -4.06
CA LEU A 312 1.39 23.85 -3.06
C LEU A 312 0.74 25.15 -2.58
N SER A 313 0.78 25.38 -1.26
CA SER A 313 0.37 26.67 -0.66
C SER A 313 1.23 27.82 -1.16
N PRO A 314 0.74 29.07 -1.15
CA PRO A 314 1.54 30.25 -1.55
C PRO A 314 2.85 30.39 -0.75
N ALA A 315 2.86 30.03 0.52
CA ALA A 315 4.05 30.05 1.36
C ALA A 315 5.06 28.97 0.90
N ALA A 316 4.60 27.73 0.63
CA ALA A 316 5.44 26.67 0.10
C ALA A 316 6.00 27.01 -1.29
N GLN A 317 5.21 27.65 -2.16
CA GLN A 317 5.68 28.14 -3.47
C GLN A 317 6.82 29.17 -3.32
N THR A 318 6.72 30.07 -2.36
CA THR A 318 7.77 31.10 -2.10
C THR A 318 9.07 30.46 -1.63
N ARG A 319 8.99 29.47 -0.73
CA ARG A 319 10.18 28.75 -0.25
C ARG A 319 10.79 27.88 -1.34
N LEU A 320 9.97 27.19 -2.14
CA LEU A 320 10.43 26.41 -3.29
C LEU A 320 11.19 27.27 -4.30
N LEU A 321 10.70 28.47 -4.56
CA LEU A 321 11.36 29.40 -5.46
C LEU A 321 12.76 29.75 -4.96
N ARG A 322 12.94 30.04 -3.66
CA ARG A 322 14.26 30.32 -3.07
C ARG A 322 15.21 29.14 -3.25
N VAL A 323 14.75 27.94 -2.95
CA VAL A 323 15.59 26.73 -3.11
C VAL A 323 16.05 26.56 -4.57
N ILE A 324 15.15 26.79 -5.55
CA ILE A 324 15.52 26.65 -6.97
C ILE A 324 16.47 27.77 -7.43
N GLN A 325 16.34 28.99 -6.89
CA GLN A 325 17.13 30.14 -7.33
C GLN A 325 18.47 30.23 -6.66
N GLU A 326 18.51 30.01 -5.35
CA GLU A 326 19.66 30.28 -4.49
C GLU A 326 20.42 29.01 -4.10
N GLY A 327 19.78 27.82 -4.24
CA GLY A 327 20.33 26.56 -3.75
C GLY A 327 20.39 26.52 -2.23
N GLU A 328 19.51 27.26 -1.56
CA GLU A 328 19.50 27.44 -0.12
C GLU A 328 18.13 27.13 0.47
N LEU A 329 18.15 26.55 1.65
CA LEU A 329 16.98 26.11 2.39
C LEU A 329 16.97 26.74 3.79
N GLU A 330 15.82 27.23 4.23
CA GLU A 330 15.54 27.58 5.62
C GLU A 330 14.46 26.69 6.19
N ARG A 331 14.71 26.04 7.34
CA ARG A 331 13.68 25.28 8.04
C ARG A 331 12.58 26.19 8.57
N VAL A 332 11.38 25.65 8.73
CA VAL A 332 10.25 26.38 9.33
C VAL A 332 10.60 26.75 10.77
N GLY A 333 10.46 28.03 11.12
CA GLY A 333 10.86 28.57 12.42
C GLY A 333 12.38 28.74 12.64
N GLY A 334 13.21 28.33 11.67
CA GLY A 334 14.66 28.51 11.71
C GLY A 334 15.12 29.85 11.15
N LYS A 335 16.37 30.19 11.47
CA LYS A 335 17.09 31.37 10.91
C LYS A 335 18.35 30.93 10.18
N GLN A 336 18.69 29.67 10.25
CA GLN A 336 19.90 29.13 9.62
C GLN A 336 19.59 28.74 8.18
N THR A 337 20.38 29.28 7.26
CA THR A 337 20.36 28.88 5.85
C THR A 337 21.25 27.67 5.64
N LEU A 338 20.70 26.64 4.99
CA LEU A 338 21.37 25.39 4.67
C LEU A 338 21.55 25.32 3.16
N PRO A 339 22.77 25.12 2.63
CA PRO A 339 22.96 24.91 1.21
C PRO A 339 22.40 23.53 0.83
N VAL A 340 21.77 23.42 -0.35
CA VAL A 340 21.24 22.17 -0.90
C VAL A 340 21.60 22.03 -2.37
N ASP A 341 22.20 20.90 -2.73
CA ASP A 341 22.52 20.52 -4.10
C ASP A 341 21.63 19.36 -4.55
N LEU A 342 20.56 19.66 -5.26
CA LEU A 342 19.65 18.64 -5.75
C LEU A 342 19.07 18.99 -7.13
N ARG A 343 18.64 17.98 -7.88
CA ARG A 343 17.87 18.16 -9.10
C ARG A 343 16.37 18.12 -8.81
N ILE A 344 15.62 19.06 -9.35
CA ILE A 344 14.16 19.11 -9.19
C ILE A 344 13.47 18.65 -10.48
N ILE A 345 12.52 17.72 -10.34
CA ILE A 345 11.57 17.32 -11.37
C ILE A 345 10.17 17.55 -10.79
N SER A 346 9.35 18.35 -11.46
CA SER A 346 7.99 18.66 -11.04
C SER A 346 6.98 18.00 -11.96
N ALA A 347 5.81 17.62 -11.44
CA ALA A 347 4.72 17.10 -12.26
C ALA A 347 3.37 17.72 -11.86
N THR A 348 2.48 17.82 -12.83
CA THR A 348 1.11 18.31 -12.63
C THR A 348 0.15 17.68 -13.64
N ASN A 349 -1.13 17.59 -13.27
CA ASN A 349 -2.22 17.23 -14.17
C ASN A 349 -3.03 18.47 -14.64
N GLN A 350 -2.70 19.65 -14.12
CA GLN A 350 -3.36 20.92 -14.42
C GLN A 350 -2.55 21.74 -15.42
N ASN A 351 -3.22 22.71 -16.06
CA ASN A 351 -2.53 23.74 -16.81
C ASN A 351 -2.01 24.82 -15.83
N LEU A 352 -0.69 24.86 -15.61
CA LEU A 352 -0.09 25.84 -14.70
C LEU A 352 -0.22 27.28 -15.19
N GLU A 353 -0.28 27.53 -16.52
CA GLU A 353 -0.50 28.84 -17.08
C GLU A 353 -1.86 29.41 -16.64
N ASP A 354 -2.90 28.58 -16.69
CA ASP A 354 -4.24 28.95 -16.22
C ASP A 354 -4.24 29.23 -14.70
N ARG A 355 -3.50 28.42 -13.94
CA ARG A 355 -3.33 28.62 -12.48
C ARG A 355 -2.59 29.93 -12.16
N VAL A 356 -1.61 30.33 -12.97
CA VAL A 356 -0.91 31.61 -12.83
C VAL A 356 -1.87 32.76 -13.12
N GLN A 357 -2.67 32.68 -14.19
CA GLN A 357 -3.68 33.69 -14.52
C GLN A 357 -4.73 33.87 -13.41
N GLN A 358 -5.11 32.78 -12.73
CA GLN A 358 -6.03 32.79 -11.61
C GLN A 358 -5.38 33.27 -10.29
N GLY A 359 -4.09 33.54 -10.25
CA GLY A 359 -3.35 33.92 -9.05
C GLY A 359 -3.13 32.77 -8.04
N LEU A 360 -3.39 31.53 -8.43
CA LEU A 360 -3.24 30.34 -7.60
C LEU A 360 -1.82 29.76 -7.65
N PHE A 361 -1.03 30.15 -8.63
CA PHE A 361 0.36 29.76 -8.79
C PHE A 361 1.22 30.97 -9.15
N ARG A 362 2.39 31.08 -8.54
CA ARG A 362 3.28 32.23 -8.77
C ARG A 362 3.94 32.15 -10.14
N ASN A 363 3.93 33.26 -10.84
CA ASN A 363 4.49 33.37 -12.19
C ASN A 363 6.03 33.18 -12.20
N ASP A 364 6.72 33.72 -11.18
CA ASP A 364 8.17 33.58 -11.04
C ASP A 364 8.60 32.11 -10.81
N LEU A 365 7.88 31.38 -9.97
CA LEU A 365 8.11 29.94 -9.76
C LEU A 365 7.82 29.13 -11.03
N TYR A 366 6.72 29.44 -11.75
CA TYR A 366 6.38 28.78 -12.99
C TYR A 366 7.54 28.80 -13.99
N TYR A 367 8.16 29.97 -14.24
CA TYR A 367 9.30 30.05 -15.16
C TYR A 367 10.53 29.30 -14.68
N ARG A 368 10.72 29.12 -13.40
CA ARG A 368 11.86 28.39 -12.82
C ARG A 368 11.71 26.87 -12.87
N ILE A 369 10.49 26.35 -12.73
CA ILE A 369 10.23 24.89 -12.85
C ILE A 369 9.97 24.46 -14.29
N ASN A 370 9.57 25.36 -15.18
CA ASN A 370 9.24 25.10 -16.56
C ASN A 370 10.39 25.43 -17.54
N VAL A 371 11.62 25.00 -17.19
CA VAL A 371 12.78 25.16 -18.09
C VAL A 371 12.71 24.15 -19.23
N VAL A 372 12.42 22.88 -18.91
CA VAL A 372 12.13 21.85 -19.89
C VAL A 372 10.75 21.28 -19.62
N ARG A 373 9.87 21.36 -20.62
CA ARG A 373 8.50 20.83 -20.52
C ARG A 373 8.36 19.52 -21.25
N LEU A 374 7.85 18.49 -20.58
CA LEU A 374 7.49 17.20 -21.15
C LEU A 374 5.99 16.97 -21.01
N ASN A 375 5.27 16.98 -22.13
CA ASN A 375 3.83 16.71 -22.18
C ASN A 375 3.60 15.24 -22.47
N ILE A 376 3.09 14.48 -21.47
CA ILE A 376 2.77 13.06 -21.66
C ILE A 376 1.37 12.94 -22.23
N PRO A 377 1.20 12.30 -23.41
CA PRO A 377 -0.10 12.10 -24.01
C PRO A 377 -0.98 11.18 -23.16
N SER A 378 -2.29 11.39 -23.23
CA SER A 378 -3.28 10.46 -22.69
C SER A 378 -3.17 9.11 -23.40
N LEU A 379 -3.71 8.05 -22.77
CA LEU A 379 -3.68 6.72 -23.36
C LEU A 379 -4.49 6.63 -24.65
N ALA A 380 -5.55 7.44 -24.78
CA ALA A 380 -6.35 7.57 -25.99
C ALA A 380 -5.57 8.14 -27.19
N GLU A 381 -4.56 8.98 -26.93
CA GLU A 381 -3.72 9.61 -27.97
C GLU A 381 -2.53 8.73 -28.40
N ARG A 382 -2.34 7.56 -27.76
CA ARG A 382 -1.26 6.61 -28.06
C ARG A 382 -1.76 5.16 -28.19
N PRO A 383 -2.70 4.89 -29.11
CA PRO A 383 -3.29 3.56 -29.27
C PRO A 383 -2.27 2.48 -29.67
N GLU A 384 -1.15 2.85 -30.28
CA GLU A 384 -0.07 1.93 -30.65
C GLU A 384 0.64 1.32 -29.44
N ASP A 385 0.61 2.00 -28.29
CA ASP A 385 1.22 1.50 -27.05
C ASP A 385 0.33 0.47 -26.36
N LEU A 386 -1.00 0.47 -26.58
CA LEU A 386 -1.96 -0.37 -25.87
C LEU A 386 -1.62 -1.87 -25.86
N PRO A 387 -1.33 -2.52 -27.00
CA PRO A 387 -1.05 -3.97 -26.97
C PRO A 387 0.16 -4.34 -26.12
N TYR A 388 1.19 -3.50 -26.16
CA TYR A 388 2.44 -3.71 -25.41
C TYR A 388 2.25 -3.42 -23.91
N LEU A 389 1.47 -2.39 -23.57
CA LEU A 389 1.08 -2.09 -22.19
C LEU A 389 0.27 -3.24 -21.59
N VAL A 390 -0.74 -3.74 -22.31
CA VAL A 390 -1.56 -4.89 -21.88
C VAL A 390 -0.67 -6.10 -21.60
N GLN A 391 0.23 -6.43 -22.53
CA GLN A 391 1.14 -7.56 -22.36
C GLN A 391 2.06 -7.39 -21.14
N LEU A 392 2.66 -6.19 -20.97
CA LEU A 392 3.54 -5.89 -19.83
C LEU A 392 2.78 -5.97 -18.50
N ILE A 393 1.55 -5.43 -18.45
CA ILE A 393 0.71 -5.46 -17.27
C ILE A 393 0.33 -6.90 -16.91
N ILE A 394 -0.13 -7.70 -17.88
CA ILE A 394 -0.48 -9.11 -17.67
C ILE A 394 0.72 -9.91 -17.15
N GLN A 395 1.91 -9.74 -17.74
CA GLN A 395 3.12 -10.41 -17.26
C GLN A 395 3.43 -10.06 -15.79
N ARG A 396 3.24 -8.80 -15.40
CA ARG A 396 3.44 -8.33 -14.03
C ARG A 396 2.37 -8.88 -13.08
N LEU A 397 1.11 -8.89 -13.50
CA LEU A 397 0.00 -9.41 -12.73
C LEU A 397 0.07 -10.93 -12.57
N ASN A 398 0.51 -11.67 -13.59
CA ASN A 398 0.77 -13.10 -13.49
C ASN A 398 1.78 -13.43 -12.39
N LYS A 399 2.89 -12.66 -12.32
CA LYS A 399 3.88 -12.82 -11.25
C LYS A 399 3.32 -12.46 -9.87
N LYS A 400 2.46 -11.42 -9.82
CA LYS A 400 1.86 -10.94 -8.57
C LYS A 400 0.84 -11.94 -7.99
N TYR A 401 0.03 -12.58 -8.86
CA TYR A 401 -1.08 -13.44 -8.46
C TYR A 401 -0.87 -14.93 -8.76
N ASN A 402 0.36 -15.31 -9.13
CA ASN A 402 0.70 -16.68 -9.53
C ASN A 402 -0.29 -17.26 -10.57
N ARG A 403 -0.58 -16.44 -11.59
CA ARG A 403 -1.46 -16.80 -12.71
C ARG A 403 -0.65 -17.05 -13.97
N ALA A 404 -1.24 -17.73 -14.96
CA ALA A 404 -0.60 -18.10 -16.22
C ALA A 404 -1.41 -17.65 -17.44
N VAL A 405 -1.95 -16.41 -17.39
CA VAL A 405 -2.66 -15.83 -18.55
C VAL A 405 -1.62 -15.39 -19.58
N GLU A 406 -1.66 -16.00 -20.76
CA GLU A 406 -0.67 -15.78 -21.83
C GLU A 406 -1.14 -14.69 -22.81
N SER A 407 -2.45 -14.57 -23.03
CA SER A 407 -3.02 -13.68 -24.04
C SER A 407 -4.37 -13.10 -23.63
N VAL A 408 -4.80 -12.10 -24.36
CA VAL A 408 -6.16 -11.55 -24.34
C VAL A 408 -6.85 -11.91 -25.67
N SER A 409 -8.14 -12.23 -25.60
CA SER A 409 -8.91 -12.55 -26.81
C SER A 409 -8.98 -11.34 -27.76
N ARG A 410 -9.26 -11.62 -29.02
CA ARG A 410 -9.39 -10.59 -30.06
C ARG A 410 -10.51 -9.58 -29.71
N GLU A 411 -11.62 -10.09 -29.16
CA GLU A 411 -12.76 -9.28 -28.75
C GLU A 411 -12.39 -8.37 -27.57
N VAL A 412 -11.67 -8.88 -26.59
CA VAL A 412 -11.17 -8.07 -25.46
C VAL A 412 -10.23 -6.98 -25.95
N MET A 413 -9.30 -7.31 -26.87
CA MET A 413 -8.39 -6.31 -27.43
C MET A 413 -9.12 -5.23 -28.24
N GLN A 414 -10.20 -5.58 -28.93
CA GLN A 414 -11.05 -4.60 -29.62
C GLN A 414 -11.75 -3.66 -28.63
N LYS A 415 -12.29 -4.19 -27.52
CA LYS A 415 -12.89 -3.40 -26.44
C LYS A 415 -11.86 -2.45 -25.82
N ILE A 416 -10.64 -2.93 -25.54
CA ILE A 416 -9.53 -2.11 -25.01
C ILE A 416 -9.20 -0.94 -25.94
N ARG A 417 -9.17 -1.17 -27.26
CA ARG A 417 -8.89 -0.12 -28.25
C ARG A 417 -10.02 0.88 -28.43
N ALA A 418 -11.28 0.45 -28.25
CA ALA A 418 -12.45 1.30 -28.41
C ALA A 418 -12.74 2.18 -27.19
N TYR A 419 -12.19 1.86 -26.02
CA TYR A 419 -12.46 2.59 -24.81
C TYR A 419 -11.55 3.83 -24.65
N SER A 420 -12.07 4.92 -24.11
CA SER A 420 -11.40 6.22 -24.03
C SER A 420 -10.37 6.37 -22.92
N TRP A 421 -10.33 5.45 -21.96
CA TRP A 421 -9.39 5.41 -20.84
C TRP A 421 -9.26 6.73 -20.05
N PRO A 422 -10.33 7.26 -19.46
CA PRO A 422 -10.26 8.53 -18.71
C PRO A 422 -9.28 8.48 -17.52
N GLY A 423 -9.04 7.32 -16.92
CA GLY A 423 -8.02 7.08 -15.88
C GLY A 423 -6.69 6.59 -16.43
N ASN A 424 -6.50 6.62 -17.77
CA ASN A 424 -5.28 6.27 -18.46
C ASN A 424 -4.72 4.87 -18.09
N VAL A 425 -3.39 4.75 -17.92
CA VAL A 425 -2.72 3.47 -17.62
C VAL A 425 -3.13 2.91 -16.25
N ARG A 426 -3.42 3.79 -15.27
CA ARG A 426 -3.88 3.35 -13.94
C ARG A 426 -5.24 2.64 -14.01
N GLU A 427 -6.15 3.17 -14.82
CA GLU A 427 -7.45 2.53 -15.06
C GLU A 427 -7.29 1.21 -15.83
N LEU A 428 -6.48 1.20 -16.90
CA LEU A 428 -6.17 0.00 -17.65
C LEU A 428 -5.58 -1.09 -16.75
N GLU A 429 -4.64 -0.75 -15.87
CA GLU A 429 -4.05 -1.67 -14.91
C GLU A 429 -5.09 -2.27 -13.96
N ASN A 430 -5.95 -1.43 -13.37
CA ASN A 430 -7.00 -1.87 -12.46
C ASN A 430 -8.03 -2.79 -13.13
N ILE A 431 -8.42 -2.48 -14.37
CA ILE A 431 -9.38 -3.30 -15.13
C ILE A 431 -8.77 -4.64 -15.51
N LEU A 432 -7.52 -4.65 -16.00
CA LEU A 432 -6.81 -5.89 -16.33
C LEU A 432 -6.56 -6.74 -15.07
N GLU A 433 -6.25 -6.12 -13.94
CA GLU A 433 -6.08 -6.81 -12.66
C GLU A 433 -7.35 -7.53 -12.24
N ARG A 434 -8.50 -6.86 -12.24
CA ARG A 434 -9.80 -7.50 -11.95
C ARG A 434 -10.12 -8.60 -12.94
N SER A 435 -10.01 -8.35 -14.24
CA SER A 435 -10.29 -9.34 -15.27
C SER A 435 -9.43 -10.59 -15.14
N LEU A 436 -8.13 -10.42 -14.81
CA LEU A 436 -7.20 -11.52 -14.63
C LEU A 436 -7.55 -12.40 -13.42
N LEU A 437 -8.01 -11.79 -12.31
CA LEU A 437 -8.41 -12.54 -11.11
C LEU A 437 -9.57 -13.51 -11.38
N PHE A 438 -10.49 -13.15 -12.27
CA PHE A 438 -11.65 -13.97 -12.65
C PHE A 438 -11.41 -14.82 -13.92
N THR A 439 -10.24 -14.72 -14.54
CA THR A 439 -9.90 -15.51 -15.72
C THR A 439 -9.54 -16.94 -15.32
N ASN A 440 -10.29 -17.91 -15.86
CA ASN A 440 -9.99 -19.33 -15.74
C ASN A 440 -9.33 -19.82 -17.03
N GLY A 441 -7.99 -20.01 -17.02
CA GLY A 441 -7.25 -20.50 -18.19
C GLY A 441 -6.15 -19.57 -18.66
N LYS A 442 -5.64 -19.81 -19.87
CA LYS A 442 -4.49 -19.10 -20.45
C LYS A 442 -4.86 -17.86 -21.26
N GLU A 443 -6.14 -17.70 -21.58
CA GLU A 443 -6.64 -16.57 -22.38
C GLU A 443 -7.70 -15.79 -21.61
N MET A 444 -7.54 -14.45 -21.56
CA MET A 444 -8.53 -13.54 -21.00
C MET A 444 -9.63 -13.29 -22.04
N ALA A 445 -10.78 -13.94 -21.87
CA ALA A 445 -11.93 -13.86 -22.78
C ALA A 445 -12.91 -12.73 -22.44
N GLU A 446 -12.87 -12.21 -21.20
CA GLU A 446 -13.77 -11.16 -20.72
C GLU A 446 -13.00 -10.00 -20.10
N LEU A 447 -13.54 -8.79 -20.24
CA LEU A 447 -12.98 -7.56 -19.69
C LEU A 447 -14.05 -6.86 -18.83
N ASP A 448 -13.74 -6.60 -17.57
CA ASP A 448 -14.63 -5.94 -16.61
C ASP A 448 -14.60 -4.41 -16.77
N LEU A 449 -15.27 -3.91 -17.80
CA LEU A 449 -15.40 -2.47 -18.09
C LEU A 449 -16.58 -1.80 -17.38
N GLU A 450 -17.53 -2.58 -16.84
CA GLU A 450 -18.85 -2.04 -16.42
C GLU A 450 -18.82 -1.20 -15.12
N LEU A 451 -17.76 -1.28 -14.32
CA LEU A 451 -17.68 -0.59 -13.02
C LEU A 451 -17.03 0.82 -13.06
N THR A 452 -16.54 1.26 -14.20
CA THR A 452 -15.76 2.51 -14.30
C THR A 452 -16.53 3.72 -14.85
N ALA A 453 -17.72 3.53 -15.43
CA ALA A 453 -18.57 4.63 -15.84
C ALA A 453 -19.14 5.34 -14.62
N LYS A 454 -18.53 6.45 -14.18
CA LYS A 454 -19.17 7.35 -13.20
C LYS A 454 -20.47 7.86 -13.84
N PRO A 455 -21.64 7.62 -13.21
CA PRO A 455 -22.89 8.15 -13.72
C PRO A 455 -22.83 9.68 -13.73
N LYS A 456 -23.12 10.29 -14.89
CA LYS A 456 -23.12 11.73 -15.06
C LYS A 456 -24.35 12.40 -14.43
N SER A 457 -25.36 11.61 -14.05
CA SER A 457 -26.60 12.09 -13.42
C SER A 457 -27.16 11.07 -12.43
N ALA A 458 -28.04 11.53 -11.54
CA ALA A 458 -28.74 10.66 -10.59
C ALA A 458 -29.66 9.62 -11.28
N ASP A 459 -30.17 9.95 -12.46
CA ASP A 459 -31.01 9.03 -13.26
C ASP A 459 -30.18 7.94 -13.95
N GLU A 460 -28.98 8.28 -14.39
CA GLU A 460 -28.01 7.32 -14.94
C GLU A 460 -27.52 6.34 -13.85
N TRP A 461 -27.32 6.84 -12.62
CA TRP A 461 -27.02 5.98 -11.47
C TRP A 461 -28.15 5.00 -11.15
N LYS A 462 -29.42 5.43 -11.18
CA LYS A 462 -30.58 4.54 -11.02
C LYS A 462 -30.61 3.47 -12.10
N GLY A 463 -30.39 3.84 -13.37
CA GLY A 463 -30.34 2.92 -14.48
C GLY A 463 -29.24 1.88 -14.36
N ILE A 464 -28.02 2.28 -13.98
CA ILE A 464 -26.88 1.37 -13.75
C ILE A 464 -27.19 0.41 -12.58
N LYS A 465 -27.72 0.92 -11.47
CA LYS A 465 -28.10 0.11 -10.30
C LYS A 465 -29.15 -0.93 -10.66
N GLU A 466 -30.20 -0.51 -11.36
CA GLU A 466 -31.29 -1.42 -11.80
C GLU A 466 -30.78 -2.47 -12.79
N HIS A 467 -29.92 -2.09 -13.73
CA HIS A 467 -29.35 -3.01 -14.72
C HIS A 467 -28.41 -4.04 -14.07
N THR A 468 -27.53 -3.60 -13.16
CA THR A 468 -26.62 -4.49 -12.42
C THR A 468 -27.38 -5.47 -11.53
N LEU A 469 -28.40 -4.97 -10.81
CA LEU A 469 -29.24 -5.79 -9.97
C LEU A 469 -30.04 -6.82 -10.79
N ALA A 470 -30.52 -6.41 -11.97
CA ALA A 470 -31.22 -7.29 -12.91
C ALA A 470 -30.33 -8.42 -13.43
N LYS A 471 -29.08 -8.15 -13.80
CA LYS A 471 -28.11 -9.16 -14.24
C LYS A 471 -27.78 -10.17 -13.15
N ILE A 472 -27.54 -9.70 -11.92
CA ILE A 472 -27.27 -10.57 -10.77
C ILE A 472 -28.49 -11.45 -10.46
N GLU A 473 -29.69 -10.88 -10.44
CA GLU A 473 -30.93 -11.62 -10.22
C GLU A 473 -31.17 -12.68 -11.33
N GLN A 474 -30.89 -12.32 -12.57
CA GLN A 474 -31.03 -13.23 -13.72
C GLN A 474 -30.08 -14.40 -13.62
N SER A 475 -28.80 -14.14 -13.38
CA SER A 475 -27.78 -15.20 -13.23
C SER A 475 -28.08 -16.13 -12.05
N PHE A 476 -28.56 -15.58 -10.93
CA PHE A 476 -28.94 -16.38 -9.77
C PHE A 476 -30.16 -17.24 -10.05
N LEU A 477 -31.19 -16.71 -10.75
CA LEU A 477 -32.36 -17.43 -11.18
C LEU A 477 -32.01 -18.57 -12.15
N GLU A 478 -31.14 -18.35 -13.13
CA GLU A 478 -30.65 -19.36 -14.06
C GLU A 478 -29.97 -20.53 -13.33
N THR A 479 -29.10 -20.19 -12.40
CA THR A 479 -28.38 -21.18 -11.59
C THR A 479 -29.35 -22.00 -10.73
N ALA A 480 -30.29 -21.33 -10.07
CA ALA A 480 -31.29 -21.97 -9.24
C ALA A 480 -32.27 -22.86 -10.07
N LEU A 481 -32.64 -22.42 -11.29
CA LEU A 481 -33.46 -23.21 -12.22
C LEU A 481 -32.75 -24.50 -12.66
N LYS A 482 -31.46 -24.40 -12.98
CA LYS A 482 -30.62 -25.57 -13.33
C LYS A 482 -30.46 -26.51 -12.15
N GLN A 483 -30.13 -26.03 -10.96
CA GLN A 483 -29.91 -26.82 -9.75
C GLN A 483 -31.17 -27.55 -9.28
N HIS A 484 -32.34 -26.91 -9.39
CA HIS A 484 -33.59 -27.44 -8.90
C HIS A 484 -34.52 -27.96 -10.02
N GLN A 485 -34.00 -28.12 -11.24
CA GLN A 485 -34.73 -28.69 -12.41
C GLN A 485 -36.10 -28.03 -12.61
N GLY A 486 -36.18 -26.71 -12.45
CA GLY A 486 -37.42 -25.96 -12.61
C GLY A 486 -38.45 -26.10 -11.48
N ASN A 487 -38.07 -26.61 -10.30
CA ASN A 487 -38.97 -26.74 -9.15
C ASN A 487 -39.11 -25.36 -8.43
N ILE A 488 -40.18 -24.64 -8.76
CA ILE A 488 -40.45 -23.28 -8.28
C ILE A 488 -40.56 -23.18 -6.76
N LYS A 489 -41.09 -24.20 -6.06
CA LYS A 489 -41.18 -24.17 -4.59
C LYS A 489 -39.81 -24.14 -3.93
N LYS A 490 -38.89 -25.01 -4.36
CA LYS A 490 -37.53 -25.06 -3.84
C LYS A 490 -36.74 -23.81 -4.20
N ILE A 491 -36.96 -23.25 -5.40
CA ILE A 491 -36.33 -21.97 -5.81
C ILE A 491 -36.82 -20.82 -4.95
N ALA A 492 -38.13 -20.77 -4.68
CA ALA A 492 -38.73 -19.73 -3.81
C ALA A 492 -38.18 -19.80 -2.38
N GLU A 493 -38.06 -20.99 -1.81
CA GLU A 493 -37.46 -21.22 -0.49
C GLU A 493 -35.99 -20.79 -0.45
N ASN A 494 -35.19 -21.16 -1.46
CA ASN A 494 -33.76 -20.81 -1.54
C ASN A 494 -33.55 -19.31 -1.71
N MET A 495 -34.46 -18.62 -2.39
CA MET A 495 -34.40 -17.16 -2.59
C MET A 495 -35.09 -16.35 -1.50
N GLY A 496 -35.67 -16.98 -0.48
CA GLY A 496 -36.45 -16.27 0.55
C GLY A 496 -37.65 -15.49 -0.01
N MET A 497 -38.29 -16.00 -1.10
CA MET A 497 -39.37 -15.34 -1.84
C MET A 497 -40.63 -16.19 -1.90
N THR A 498 -41.75 -15.54 -2.28
CA THR A 498 -42.96 -16.27 -2.61
C THR A 498 -42.88 -16.87 -4.02
N THR A 499 -43.54 -17.98 -4.26
CA THR A 499 -43.62 -18.60 -5.59
C THR A 499 -44.15 -17.63 -6.65
N ARG A 500 -45.10 -16.75 -6.28
CA ARG A 500 -45.66 -15.70 -7.15
C ARG A 500 -44.58 -14.66 -7.55
N ALA A 501 -43.67 -14.31 -6.63
CA ALA A 501 -42.56 -13.38 -6.91
C ALA A 501 -41.54 -14.01 -7.87
N VAL A 502 -41.27 -15.33 -7.73
CA VAL A 502 -40.38 -16.05 -8.66
C VAL A 502 -40.98 -16.08 -10.06
N TYR A 503 -42.27 -16.37 -10.23
CA TYR A 503 -42.96 -16.32 -11.53
C TYR A 503 -42.92 -14.91 -12.15
N GLY A 504 -43.11 -13.87 -11.33
CA GLY A 504 -42.99 -12.46 -11.77
C GLY A 504 -41.62 -12.16 -12.34
N LYS A 505 -40.55 -12.63 -11.67
CA LYS A 505 -39.16 -12.44 -12.13
C LYS A 505 -38.85 -13.25 -13.38
N LEU A 506 -39.32 -14.51 -13.49
CA LEU A 506 -39.16 -15.30 -14.70
C LEU A 506 -39.82 -14.63 -15.91
N LYS A 507 -41.03 -14.05 -15.74
CA LYS A 507 -41.69 -13.30 -16.80
C LYS A 507 -40.93 -12.02 -17.15
N LYS A 508 -40.39 -11.30 -16.15
CA LYS A 508 -39.58 -10.07 -16.33
C LYS A 508 -38.32 -10.35 -17.15
N TYR A 509 -37.66 -11.49 -16.95
CA TYR A 509 -36.41 -11.85 -17.62
C TYR A 509 -36.59 -12.76 -18.83
N GLY A 510 -37.83 -13.05 -19.25
CA GLY A 510 -38.12 -13.84 -20.44
C GLY A 510 -37.75 -15.33 -20.34
N MET A 511 -37.55 -15.85 -19.11
CA MET A 511 -37.13 -17.23 -18.87
C MET A 511 -38.33 -18.19 -18.91
N LYS A 512 -38.22 -19.26 -19.68
CA LYS A 512 -39.27 -20.29 -19.77
C LYS A 512 -38.89 -21.49 -18.93
N LEU A 513 -39.80 -21.95 -18.08
CA LEU A 513 -39.62 -23.13 -17.22
C LEU A 513 -39.40 -24.42 -18.00
N THR A 514 -39.96 -24.50 -19.22
CA THR A 514 -39.80 -25.63 -20.13
C THR A 514 -38.36 -25.95 -20.48
N ASP A 515 -37.51 -24.93 -20.50
CA ASP A 515 -36.11 -25.03 -20.93
C ASP A 515 -35.20 -25.65 -19.83
N TYR A 516 -35.72 -25.79 -18.62
CA TYR A 516 -35.01 -26.27 -17.43
C TYR A 516 -35.63 -27.52 -16.78
N ARG A 517 -36.70 -28.06 -17.36
CA ARG A 517 -37.29 -29.33 -16.94
C ARG A 517 -36.79 -30.43 -17.86
N GLU A 518 -36.14 -31.45 -17.29
CA GLU A 518 -35.85 -32.65 -18.05
C GLU A 518 -37.16 -33.23 -18.59
N THR A 519 -37.23 -33.39 -19.90
CA THR A 519 -38.30 -34.15 -20.56
C THR A 519 -38.23 -35.60 -20.07
N LYS A 520 -39.27 -36.04 -19.37
CA LYS A 520 -39.46 -37.47 -19.00
C LYS A 520 -39.59 -38.32 -20.24
#